data_9b9921192f4871ed73508f0ccd67a4b4
#
_entry.id   9b9921192f4871ed73508f0ccd67a4b4
#
_cell.length_a   1.000
_cell.length_b   1.000
_cell.length_c   1.000
_cell.angle_alpha   90.00
_cell.angle_beta   90.00
_cell.angle_gamma   90.00
#
_symmetry.space_group_name_H-M   'P 1'
#
loop_
_entity.id
_entity.type
_entity.pdbx_description
1 polymer ?
#
loop_
_entity_poly.entity_id
_entity_poly.type
_entity_poly.pdbx_seq_one_letter_code
_entity_poly.pdbx_strand_id
1 'polypeptide(L)'
;MIYFRNCLLFLFLANSIVSFGQSQSIVLDWTGTERVLLGEEPFDVQTVKGFGLDNGQPFFAIQQKHSSIDQEVEIVNTLYEKIPKEQQLIYQQLGLVPADNAQIDAKIVSEGGLPIFSCYILPLRSVNGSLERLISLDYRFLAKNNQQTKDYAASSVLGSTSGKWYRIAVNKDGIYKIDKAFLEDCGINTTNLNPAHIHVYGNGEGVIPEWNGASITDDIAQNAIVVIGEADGTFDANDFILFYGWGAHRWELSGGNQYNQVRHPYSDQSYYYIYVGSDIAPLRIAQAAVIDAPADTLVSTYEYRDVYENDLENLVKGGQRWYGEEFDVNLSQNFNFTIPNVSPVPVRFQVSYASNSRTAGNQISLKNGTELIGQMVLPHSGSYYQRGTLLCADSTPSSSQSLNITINRLNPSVVTYLDRILINAQRELILTGSQLNFRVSKWSSTSNLASYQLGSVNANAFVWDVSDRHNPVRIPLTLQGNQATFKALAQYRELVVASGVSFFTPEKVGSITFQNLHQLPLADYLIVSHPDFFTEANRLADLHRANGLTVHVVQPQAIYNEFSSGMQDPGAIRRFVKMFYDRALLNDPAAKPKY
;
A
#
# COMPACT_ATOMS: atom_id res chain seq x y z
N MET A 1 3.28 15.75 4.53
CA MET A 1 4.12 16.90 4.92
C MET A 1 3.90 17.14 6.42
N ILE A 2 4.76 16.61 7.26
CA ILE A 2 4.63 16.71 8.72
C ILE A 2 5.07 18.12 9.13
N TYR A 3 4.14 18.92 9.59
CA TYR A 3 4.46 20.22 10.19
C TYR A 3 5.03 20.01 11.60
N PHE A 4 6.36 20.11 11.73
CA PHE A 4 6.99 20.34 13.01
C PHE A 4 6.83 21.82 13.36
N ARG A 5 6.14 22.08 14.45
CA ARG A 5 6.11 23.42 15.05
C ARG A 5 6.59 23.33 16.49
N ASN A 6 7.79 23.88 16.71
CA ASN A 6 8.39 24.32 17.97
C ASN A 6 8.77 23.26 19.02
N CYS A 7 9.96 22.67 18.85
CA CYS A 7 10.91 22.54 19.93
C CYS A 7 12.30 22.93 19.38
N LEU A 8 12.61 24.22 19.39
CA LEU A 8 13.96 24.71 19.16
C LEU A 8 14.77 24.47 20.45
N LEU A 9 15.37 23.30 20.58
CA LEU A 9 16.50 23.12 21.47
C LEU A 9 17.77 23.36 20.66
N PHE A 10 18.33 24.59 20.75
CA PHE A 10 19.65 24.88 20.26
C PHE A 10 20.68 24.17 21.15
N LEU A 11 21.13 23.00 20.71
CA LEU A 11 22.42 22.50 21.14
C LEU A 11 23.48 23.06 20.17
N PHE A 12 24.22 24.06 20.64
CA PHE A 12 25.46 24.47 19.99
C PHE A 12 26.46 23.33 20.08
N LEU A 13 26.57 22.53 19.02
CA LEU A 13 27.73 21.69 18.79
C LEU A 13 28.62 22.40 17.78
N ALA A 14 29.88 22.53 18.16
CA ALA A 14 30.94 23.18 17.41
C ALA A 14 30.96 22.78 15.93
N ASN A 15 31.21 23.76 15.05
CA ASN A 15 31.55 23.52 13.64
C ASN A 15 32.78 22.60 13.53
N SER A 16 32.56 21.30 13.49
CA SER A 16 33.56 20.37 13.01
C SER A 16 33.34 20.20 11.51
N ILE A 17 34.36 20.51 10.75
CA ILE A 17 34.47 20.16 9.33
C ILE A 17 34.38 18.62 9.30
N VAL A 18 33.22 18.09 8.88
CA VAL A 18 33.00 16.65 8.79
C VAL A 18 33.84 16.12 7.63
N SER A 19 34.88 15.40 7.97
CA SER A 19 35.74 14.65 7.03
C SER A 19 34.93 13.51 6.42
N PHE A 20 35.00 13.32 5.11
CA PHE A 20 34.39 12.21 4.39
C PHE A 20 34.69 10.87 5.07
N GLY A 21 33.64 10.09 5.36
CA GLY A 21 33.76 8.71 5.86
C GLY A 21 33.85 8.54 7.37
N GLN A 22 33.81 9.60 8.18
CA GLN A 22 33.79 9.47 9.63
C GLN A 22 32.39 9.08 10.13
N SER A 23 32.34 8.03 10.97
CA SER A 23 31.10 7.60 11.62
C SER A 23 30.69 8.61 12.70
N GLN A 24 29.40 8.95 12.75
CA GLN A 24 28.77 9.77 13.78
C GLN A 24 27.79 8.90 14.56
N SER A 25 27.52 9.29 15.82
CA SER A 25 26.62 8.52 16.68
C SER A 25 25.46 9.37 17.16
N ILE A 26 24.27 8.79 17.15
CA ILE A 26 23.10 9.31 17.88
C ILE A 26 22.88 8.40 19.08
N VAL A 27 22.86 8.99 20.27
CA VAL A 27 22.55 8.29 21.53
C VAL A 27 21.17 8.74 22.01
N LEU A 28 20.29 7.78 22.30
CA LEU A 28 18.94 8.02 22.78
C LEU A 28 18.91 8.03 24.32
N ASP A 29 18.57 9.17 24.89
CA ASP A 29 18.40 9.35 26.35
C ASP A 29 16.98 8.90 26.75
N TRP A 30 16.87 7.72 27.36
CA TRP A 30 15.61 7.10 27.77
C TRP A 30 15.13 7.55 29.16
N THR A 31 15.41 8.77 29.54
CA THR A 31 14.95 9.36 30.83
C THR A 31 13.65 10.16 30.69
N GLY A 32 13.08 10.24 29.50
CA GLY A 32 11.77 10.83 29.25
C GLY A 32 10.63 9.92 29.75
N THR A 33 9.51 10.53 30.12
CA THR A 33 8.27 9.82 30.48
C THR A 33 7.07 10.56 29.90
N GLU A 34 6.08 9.80 29.46
CA GLU A 34 4.77 10.33 29.06
C GLU A 34 3.68 9.58 29.83
N ARG A 35 2.73 10.31 30.37
CA ARG A 35 1.62 9.73 31.11
C ARG A 35 0.49 9.38 30.16
N VAL A 36 0.13 8.11 30.12
CA VAL A 36 -0.94 7.54 29.29
C VAL A 36 -2.00 6.91 30.19
N LEU A 37 -3.25 7.07 29.86
CA LEU A 37 -4.37 6.40 30.54
C LEU A 37 -4.73 5.11 29.84
N LEU A 38 -4.73 4.01 30.55
CA LEU A 38 -5.32 2.74 30.15
C LEU A 38 -6.57 2.50 31.01
N GLY A 39 -7.73 2.76 30.43
CA GLY A 39 -8.96 2.87 31.22
C GLY A 39 -8.94 4.10 32.13
N GLU A 40 -9.17 3.91 33.43
CA GLU A 40 -9.10 4.99 34.44
C GLU A 40 -7.72 5.07 35.12
N GLU A 41 -6.82 4.11 34.85
CA GLU A 41 -5.51 4.05 35.52
C GLU A 41 -4.43 4.75 34.69
N PRO A 42 -3.67 5.68 35.29
CA PRO A 42 -2.55 6.34 34.64
C PRO A 42 -1.29 5.46 34.70
N PHE A 43 -0.60 5.35 33.57
CA PHE A 43 0.68 4.68 33.43
C PHE A 43 1.73 5.66 32.91
N ASP A 44 2.92 5.62 33.48
CA ASP A 44 4.06 6.39 33.03
C ASP A 44 4.85 5.53 32.02
N VAL A 45 4.73 5.89 30.74
CA VAL A 45 5.42 5.24 29.63
C VAL A 45 6.79 5.88 29.47
N GLN A 46 7.84 5.06 29.43
CA GLN A 46 9.19 5.55 29.21
C GLN A 46 9.37 5.98 27.75
N THR A 47 9.89 7.19 27.54
CA THR A 47 10.14 7.78 26.22
C THR A 47 11.58 8.27 26.10
N VAL A 48 11.97 8.66 24.90
CA VAL A 48 13.22 9.39 24.68
C VAL A 48 13.05 10.83 25.20
N LYS A 49 14.00 11.33 25.97
CA LYS A 49 13.95 12.66 26.57
C LYS A 49 13.71 13.75 25.55
N GLY A 50 12.69 14.57 25.78
CA GLY A 50 12.28 15.65 24.89
C GLY A 50 11.37 15.20 23.73
N PHE A 51 11.03 13.90 23.67
CA PHE A 51 10.10 13.31 22.70
C PHE A 51 9.01 12.54 23.43
N GLY A 52 7.85 12.40 22.79
CA GLY A 52 6.70 11.67 23.33
C GLY A 52 6.49 10.35 22.63
N LEU A 53 5.21 10.04 22.40
CA LEU A 53 4.76 8.87 21.67
C LEU A 53 4.24 9.28 20.28
N ASP A 54 4.63 8.54 19.26
CA ASP A 54 4.02 8.60 17.93
C ASP A 54 3.30 7.27 17.68
N ASN A 55 1.99 7.34 17.42
CA ASN A 55 1.11 6.18 17.28
C ASN A 55 1.26 5.17 18.46
N GLY A 56 1.41 5.71 19.69
CA GLY A 56 1.50 4.91 20.90
C GLY A 56 2.88 4.34 21.19
N GLN A 57 3.90 4.53 20.35
CA GLN A 57 5.27 4.09 20.64
C GLN A 57 6.24 5.28 20.75
N PRO A 58 7.29 5.15 21.59
CA PRO A 58 8.32 6.17 21.70
C PRO A 58 8.93 6.48 20.34
N PHE A 59 9.26 7.75 20.10
CA PHE A 59 9.97 8.16 18.90
C PHE A 59 11.11 9.12 19.21
N PHE A 60 12.00 9.28 18.24
CA PHE A 60 13.07 10.29 18.25
C PHE A 60 13.15 10.92 16.85
N ALA A 61 13.35 12.21 16.79
CA ALA A 61 13.50 12.92 15.52
C ALA A 61 14.56 14.02 15.64
N ILE A 62 15.38 14.16 14.59
CA ILE A 62 16.39 15.21 14.50
C ILE A 62 16.42 15.76 13.07
N GLN A 63 16.58 17.10 12.97
CA GLN A 63 16.85 17.77 11.71
C GLN A 63 18.04 18.71 11.89
N GLN A 64 19.02 18.62 10.99
CA GLN A 64 20.24 19.41 11.05
C GLN A 64 20.61 19.89 9.62
N LYS A 65 21.13 21.12 9.52
CA LYS A 65 21.70 21.57 8.25
C LYS A 65 22.84 20.64 7.83
N HIS A 66 22.85 20.31 6.55
CA HIS A 66 23.88 19.48 5.96
C HIS A 66 24.65 20.27 4.89
N SER A 67 25.83 19.78 4.51
CA SER A 67 26.71 20.48 3.56
C SER A 67 26.37 20.22 2.11
N SER A 68 25.78 19.05 1.81
CA SER A 68 25.48 18.63 0.44
C SER A 68 24.23 17.77 0.37
N ILE A 69 23.44 17.95 -0.69
CA ILE A 69 22.30 17.08 -1.04
C ILE A 69 22.77 15.79 -1.73
N ASP A 70 24.00 15.76 -2.25
CA ASP A 70 24.57 14.64 -3.01
C ASP A 70 25.22 13.58 -2.12
N GLN A 71 24.71 13.46 -0.91
CA GLN A 71 25.12 12.44 0.04
C GLN A 71 23.93 11.60 0.50
N GLU A 72 24.18 10.34 0.80
CA GLU A 72 23.23 9.42 1.42
C GLU A 72 23.70 9.04 2.83
N VAL A 73 22.76 8.57 3.64
CA VAL A 73 23.03 8.17 5.01
C VAL A 73 23.08 6.65 5.06
N GLU A 74 24.20 6.11 5.52
CA GLU A 74 24.35 4.69 5.82
C GLU A 74 24.33 4.48 7.33
N ILE A 75 23.47 3.59 7.81
CA ILE A 75 23.48 3.13 9.20
C ILE A 75 24.56 2.04 9.32
N VAL A 76 25.57 2.30 10.15
CA VAL A 76 26.74 1.44 10.30
C VAL A 76 26.53 0.41 11.39
N ASN A 77 25.95 0.85 12.54
CA ASN A 77 25.76 0.00 13.70
C ASN A 77 24.55 0.45 14.51
N THR A 78 23.95 -0.48 15.27
CA THR A 78 22.84 -0.20 16.18
C THR A 78 23.06 -0.98 17.48
N LEU A 79 22.93 -0.31 18.60
CA LEU A 79 23.04 -0.92 19.93
C LEU A 79 21.67 -0.93 20.63
N TYR A 80 21.28 -2.11 21.11
CA TYR A 80 20.01 -2.31 21.80
C TYR A 80 20.21 -2.80 23.21
N GLU A 81 19.23 -2.51 24.07
CA GLU A 81 19.11 -3.13 25.39
C GLU A 81 17.70 -3.67 25.62
N LYS A 82 17.58 -4.65 26.51
CA LYS A 82 16.27 -5.20 26.91
C LYS A 82 15.51 -4.19 27.74
N ILE A 83 14.25 -4.04 27.44
CA ILE A 83 13.34 -3.19 28.21
C ILE A 83 13.00 -3.88 29.53
N PRO A 84 12.99 -3.15 30.69
CA PRO A 84 12.54 -3.69 31.96
C PRO A 84 11.15 -4.34 31.87
N LYS A 85 10.94 -5.45 32.58
CA LYS A 85 9.68 -6.24 32.47
C LYS A 85 8.44 -5.40 32.77
N GLU A 86 8.51 -4.47 33.70
CA GLU A 86 7.40 -3.57 34.01
C GLU A 86 7.02 -2.69 32.82
N GLN A 87 7.99 -2.13 32.13
CA GLN A 87 7.76 -1.33 30.93
C GLN A 87 7.31 -2.19 29.74
N GLN A 88 7.80 -3.43 29.63
CA GLN A 88 7.29 -4.36 28.61
C GLN A 88 5.79 -4.62 28.77
N LEU A 89 5.34 -4.82 30.01
CA LEU A 89 3.91 -5.02 30.30
C LEU A 89 3.08 -3.79 29.92
N ILE A 90 3.57 -2.59 30.18
CA ILE A 90 2.90 -1.34 29.80
C ILE A 90 2.78 -1.25 28.27
N TYR A 91 3.87 -1.48 27.53
CA TYR A 91 3.83 -1.48 26.07
C TYR A 91 2.90 -2.55 25.51
N GLN A 92 2.85 -3.73 26.09
CA GLN A 92 1.93 -4.79 25.70
C GLN A 92 0.46 -4.41 25.97
N GLN A 93 0.19 -3.78 27.13
CA GLN A 93 -1.15 -3.26 27.45
C GLN A 93 -1.58 -2.12 26.50
N LEU A 94 -0.62 -1.31 26.04
CA LEU A 94 -0.85 -0.31 25.01
C LEU A 94 -1.07 -0.93 23.60
N GLY A 95 -1.00 -2.27 23.49
CA GLY A 95 -1.14 -2.96 22.22
C GLY A 95 0.03 -2.75 21.26
N LEU A 96 1.19 -2.31 21.79
CA LEU A 96 2.38 -2.10 20.97
C LEU A 96 2.97 -3.44 20.55
N VAL A 97 3.04 -3.65 19.25
CA VAL A 97 3.76 -4.75 18.61
C VAL A 97 4.84 -4.13 17.72
N PRO A 98 6.02 -3.82 18.27
CA PRO A 98 7.12 -3.33 17.46
C PRO A 98 7.53 -4.34 16.40
N ALA A 99 8.05 -3.85 15.28
CA ALA A 99 8.66 -4.68 14.25
C ALA A 99 9.89 -5.44 14.79
N ASP A 100 10.37 -6.42 14.04
CA ASP A 100 11.57 -7.20 14.40
C ASP A 100 12.84 -6.34 14.44
N ASN A 101 12.80 -5.15 13.83
CA ASN A 101 13.87 -4.15 13.89
C ASN A 101 13.28 -2.76 14.17
N ALA A 102 14.08 -1.90 14.82
CA ALA A 102 13.74 -0.48 14.95
C ALA A 102 13.57 0.14 13.54
N GLN A 103 12.56 0.98 13.38
CA GLN A 103 12.36 1.71 12.13
C GLN A 103 13.20 2.98 12.16
N ILE A 104 14.17 3.07 11.26
CA ILE A 104 15.09 4.21 11.16
C ILE A 104 14.94 4.80 9.75
N ASP A 105 14.39 6.02 9.65
CA ASP A 105 14.34 6.81 8.42
C ASP A 105 15.36 7.96 8.53
N ALA A 106 16.57 7.72 8.02
CA ALA A 106 17.67 8.68 8.03
C ALA A 106 18.05 9.06 6.59
N LYS A 107 17.91 10.34 6.25
CA LYS A 107 18.11 10.81 4.87
C LYS A 107 18.52 12.28 4.82
N ILE A 108 19.07 12.71 3.70
CA ILE A 108 19.27 14.12 3.39
C ILE A 108 18.14 14.57 2.46
N VAL A 109 17.42 15.61 2.88
CA VAL A 109 16.30 16.21 2.13
C VAL A 109 16.61 17.65 1.77
N SER A 110 15.95 18.17 0.74
CA SER A 110 16.02 19.60 0.42
C SER A 110 14.82 20.33 1.03
N GLU A 111 15.08 21.30 1.88
CA GLU A 111 14.03 22.14 2.46
C GLU A 111 14.37 23.61 2.19
N GLY A 112 13.51 24.27 1.42
CA GLY A 112 13.78 25.65 0.95
C GLY A 112 15.08 25.79 0.13
N GLY A 113 15.50 24.74 -0.58
CA GLY A 113 16.75 24.73 -1.36
C GLY A 113 18.01 24.43 -0.54
N LEU A 114 17.88 24.22 0.77
CA LEU A 114 19.00 23.87 1.66
C LEU A 114 19.01 22.38 1.96
N PRO A 115 20.18 21.72 1.94
CA PRO A 115 20.29 20.33 2.36
C PRO A 115 20.11 20.21 3.87
N ILE A 116 19.22 19.32 4.28
CA ILE A 116 18.90 19.02 5.69
C ILE A 116 19.07 17.51 5.91
N PHE A 117 19.90 17.13 6.88
CA PHE A 117 19.89 15.77 7.42
C PHE A 117 18.65 15.62 8.29
N SER A 118 17.80 14.66 7.97
CA SER A 118 16.60 14.31 8.72
C SER A 118 16.70 12.85 9.16
N CYS A 119 16.55 12.60 10.45
CA CYS A 119 16.50 11.24 10.99
C CYS A 119 15.29 11.12 11.91
N TYR A 120 14.42 10.15 11.59
CA TYR A 120 13.26 9.77 12.39
C TYR A 120 13.40 8.31 12.80
N ILE A 121 13.18 8.01 14.08
CA ILE A 121 13.41 6.68 14.64
C ILE A 121 12.20 6.27 15.47
N LEU A 122 11.65 5.08 15.21
CA LEU A 122 10.82 4.32 16.13
C LEU A 122 11.72 3.26 16.78
N PRO A 123 12.18 3.48 18.02
CA PRO A 123 13.36 2.81 18.54
C PRO A 123 13.10 1.44 19.18
N LEU A 124 11.86 0.95 19.16
CA LEU A 124 11.51 -0.34 19.73
C LEU A 124 11.58 -1.47 18.70
N ARG A 125 12.02 -2.66 19.12
CA ARG A 125 11.95 -3.89 18.34
C ARG A 125 11.54 -5.08 19.19
N SER A 126 11.04 -6.13 18.54
CA SER A 126 10.68 -7.40 19.17
C SER A 126 11.64 -8.50 18.73
N VAL A 127 12.34 -9.13 19.66
CA VAL A 127 13.26 -10.24 19.39
C VAL A 127 12.82 -11.45 20.23
N ASN A 128 12.37 -12.51 19.58
CA ASN A 128 11.90 -13.74 20.23
C ASN A 128 10.87 -13.47 21.35
N GLY A 129 9.94 -12.54 21.10
CA GLY A 129 8.89 -12.16 22.07
C GLY A 129 9.35 -11.27 23.23
N SER A 130 10.60 -10.82 23.23
CA SER A 130 11.15 -9.85 24.20
C SER A 130 11.30 -8.50 23.52
N LEU A 131 10.88 -7.43 24.20
CA LEU A 131 11.05 -6.07 23.68
C LEU A 131 12.45 -5.54 24.01
N GLU A 132 13.05 -4.94 22.99
CA GLU A 132 14.32 -4.24 23.10
C GLU A 132 14.16 -2.81 22.59
N ARG A 133 14.94 -1.89 23.15
CA ARG A 133 15.01 -0.49 22.75
C ARG A 133 16.37 -0.13 22.19
N LEU A 134 16.39 0.69 21.16
CA LEU A 134 17.61 1.24 20.59
C LEU A 134 18.22 2.25 21.58
N ILE A 135 19.50 2.07 21.93
CA ILE A 135 20.26 3.00 22.79
C ILE A 135 21.07 3.95 21.96
N SER A 136 21.71 3.43 20.92
CA SER A 136 22.50 4.26 20.01
C SER A 136 22.50 3.68 18.62
N LEU A 137 22.72 4.56 17.66
CA LEU A 137 23.03 4.18 16.29
C LEU A 137 24.24 4.97 15.79
N ASP A 138 25.08 4.28 15.04
CA ASP A 138 26.17 4.89 14.31
C ASP A 138 25.80 5.01 12.84
N TYR A 139 26.05 6.17 12.26
CA TYR A 139 25.78 6.45 10.86
C TYR A 139 26.94 7.21 10.23
N ARG A 140 27.04 7.15 8.92
CA ARG A 140 27.98 7.93 8.14
C ARG A 140 27.33 8.49 6.88
N PHE A 141 27.92 9.59 6.41
CA PHE A 141 27.53 10.13 5.12
C PHE A 141 28.43 9.55 4.04
N LEU A 142 27.82 8.94 3.05
CA LEU A 142 28.49 8.47 1.85
C LEU A 142 28.23 9.46 0.72
N ALA A 143 29.17 9.61 -0.21
CA ALA A 143 28.82 10.22 -1.48
C ALA A 143 27.65 9.40 -2.05
N LYS A 144 26.57 10.07 -2.40
CA LYS A 144 25.48 9.42 -3.11
C LYS A 144 26.12 8.80 -4.34
N ASN A 145 26.21 7.48 -4.33
CA ASN A 145 26.71 6.77 -5.49
C ASN A 145 25.77 7.18 -6.61
N ASN A 146 26.28 7.95 -7.56
CA ASN A 146 25.47 8.57 -8.57
C ASN A 146 24.57 7.53 -9.17
N GLN A 147 23.29 7.61 -8.74
CA GLN A 147 22.17 7.16 -9.51
C GLN A 147 22.16 5.68 -9.87
N GLN A 148 21.41 4.93 -9.11
CA GLN A 148 20.60 3.95 -9.80
C GLN A 148 19.65 4.74 -10.73
N THR A 149 20.19 5.14 -11.88
CA THR A 149 19.36 5.53 -13.01
C THR A 149 18.49 4.32 -13.31
N LYS A 150 17.17 4.47 -13.14
CA LYS A 150 16.28 3.39 -13.51
C LYS A 150 16.44 3.15 -15.00
N ASP A 151 16.66 1.92 -15.39
CA ASP A 151 16.66 1.54 -16.81
C ASP A 151 15.20 1.52 -17.27
N TYR A 152 14.81 2.52 -18.03
CA TYR A 152 13.46 2.65 -18.58
C TYR A 152 13.37 1.91 -19.91
N ALA A 153 12.24 1.28 -20.20
CA ALA A 153 11.96 0.69 -21.50
C ALA A 153 12.15 1.73 -22.61
N ALA A 154 12.77 1.33 -23.70
CA ALA A 154 13.00 2.22 -24.84
C ALA A 154 11.70 2.63 -25.56
N SER A 155 10.64 1.83 -25.39
CA SER A 155 9.32 2.01 -26.01
C SER A 155 8.26 1.45 -25.08
N SER A 156 7.13 2.13 -24.97
CA SER A 156 5.96 1.59 -24.27
C SER A 156 5.32 0.44 -25.07
N VAL A 157 4.75 -0.54 -24.35
CA VAL A 157 3.94 -1.59 -24.98
C VAL A 157 2.70 -1.02 -25.67
N LEU A 158 2.15 0.11 -25.19
CA LEU A 158 1.05 0.84 -25.83
C LEU A 158 1.45 1.47 -27.18
N GLY A 159 2.73 1.43 -27.51
CA GLY A 159 3.30 1.82 -28.80
C GLY A 159 3.16 0.75 -29.90
N SER A 160 2.58 -0.42 -29.63
CA SER A 160 2.30 -1.40 -30.69
C SER A 160 1.17 -0.91 -31.60
N THR A 161 1.45 -0.90 -32.93
CA THR A 161 0.48 -0.56 -33.97
C THR A 161 -0.14 -1.80 -34.63
N SER A 162 0.33 -3.00 -34.25
CA SER A 162 -0.09 -4.27 -34.87
C SER A 162 -1.45 -4.74 -34.39
N GLY A 163 -1.93 -4.22 -33.25
CA GLY A 163 -3.19 -4.59 -32.62
C GLY A 163 -3.99 -3.40 -32.12
N LYS A 164 -5.00 -3.69 -31.30
CA LYS A 164 -5.88 -2.69 -30.70
C LYS A 164 -5.89 -2.83 -29.19
N TRP A 165 -5.92 -1.69 -28.52
CA TRP A 165 -5.93 -1.58 -27.07
C TRP A 165 -7.27 -1.09 -26.54
N TYR A 166 -7.77 -1.75 -25.48
CA TYR A 166 -9.01 -1.39 -24.79
C TYR A 166 -8.76 -1.33 -23.28
N ARG A 167 -9.09 -0.22 -22.66
CA ARG A 167 -8.95 -0.06 -21.22
C ARG A 167 -10.21 -0.52 -20.51
N ILE A 168 -10.03 -1.30 -19.46
CA ILE A 168 -11.06 -1.81 -18.55
C ILE A 168 -10.68 -1.43 -17.11
N ALA A 169 -11.65 -1.40 -16.19
CA ALA A 169 -11.42 -1.08 -14.79
C ALA A 169 -11.88 -2.21 -13.87
N VAL A 170 -11.18 -2.35 -12.74
CA VAL A 170 -11.51 -3.26 -11.65
C VAL A 170 -11.54 -2.47 -10.33
N ASN A 171 -12.50 -2.78 -9.46
CA ASN A 171 -12.72 -2.04 -8.21
C ASN A 171 -12.30 -2.81 -6.95
N LYS A 172 -11.93 -4.07 -7.05
CA LYS A 172 -11.50 -4.92 -5.92
C LYS A 172 -10.63 -6.07 -6.39
N ASP A 173 -9.92 -6.66 -5.44
CA ASP A 173 -9.10 -7.85 -5.68
C ASP A 173 -9.96 -9.07 -6.01
N GLY A 174 -9.64 -9.79 -7.08
CA GLY A 174 -10.33 -11.02 -7.42
C GLY A 174 -10.20 -11.47 -8.86
N ILE A 175 -10.85 -12.58 -9.17
CA ILE A 175 -10.88 -13.17 -10.50
C ILE A 175 -12.00 -12.55 -11.31
N TYR A 176 -11.65 -12.01 -12.46
CA TYR A 176 -12.55 -11.35 -13.41
C TYR A 176 -12.73 -12.20 -14.66
N LYS A 177 -13.95 -12.18 -15.20
CA LYS A 177 -14.33 -12.85 -16.43
C LYS A 177 -14.54 -11.85 -17.55
N ILE A 178 -13.95 -12.12 -18.70
CA ILE A 178 -14.19 -11.43 -19.97
C ILE A 178 -14.72 -12.47 -20.96
N ASP A 179 -15.98 -12.36 -21.33
CA ASP A 179 -16.60 -13.24 -22.33
C ASP A 179 -16.76 -12.54 -23.69
N LYS A 180 -17.28 -13.27 -24.65
CA LYS A 180 -17.48 -12.77 -26.02
C LYS A 180 -18.36 -11.52 -26.05
N ALA A 181 -19.45 -11.51 -25.30
CA ALA A 181 -20.38 -10.38 -25.26
C ALA A 181 -19.68 -9.13 -24.69
N PHE A 182 -18.84 -9.27 -23.67
CA PHE A 182 -18.05 -8.17 -23.12
C PHE A 182 -17.04 -7.62 -24.15
N LEU A 183 -16.35 -8.50 -24.91
CA LEU A 183 -15.42 -8.07 -25.95
C LEU A 183 -16.15 -7.30 -27.07
N GLU A 184 -17.30 -7.80 -27.51
CA GLU A 184 -18.15 -7.14 -28.53
C GLU A 184 -18.67 -5.78 -28.03
N ASP A 185 -19.06 -5.69 -26.75
CA ASP A 185 -19.48 -4.43 -26.12
C ASP A 185 -18.32 -3.42 -26.01
N CYS A 186 -17.07 -3.88 -25.88
CA CYS A 186 -15.88 -3.04 -26.00
C CYS A 186 -15.60 -2.59 -27.46
N GLY A 187 -16.33 -3.10 -28.46
CA GLY A 187 -16.09 -2.82 -29.87
C GLY A 187 -14.99 -3.68 -30.50
N ILE A 188 -14.65 -4.80 -29.88
CA ILE A 188 -13.71 -5.79 -30.43
C ILE A 188 -14.49 -6.70 -31.40
N ASN A 189 -13.97 -6.83 -32.62
CA ASN A 189 -14.52 -7.79 -33.56
C ASN A 189 -14.10 -9.22 -33.18
N THR A 190 -15.07 -10.02 -32.75
CA THR A 190 -14.85 -11.40 -32.32
C THR A 190 -15.02 -12.43 -33.45
N THR A 191 -15.34 -12.00 -34.67
CA THR A 191 -15.45 -12.89 -35.82
C THR A 191 -14.10 -13.52 -36.14
N ASN A 192 -14.01 -14.86 -36.06
CA ASN A 192 -12.77 -15.62 -36.25
C ASN A 192 -11.59 -15.12 -35.38
N LEU A 193 -11.88 -14.57 -34.19
CA LEU A 193 -10.86 -14.14 -33.26
C LEU A 193 -10.13 -15.36 -32.69
N ASN A 194 -8.82 -15.42 -32.91
CA ASN A 194 -7.99 -16.45 -32.28
C ASN A 194 -7.72 -16.07 -30.82
N PRO A 195 -8.07 -16.94 -29.85
CA PRO A 195 -7.83 -16.70 -28.44
C PRO A 195 -6.34 -16.42 -28.09
N ALA A 196 -5.40 -17.00 -28.86
CA ALA A 196 -3.97 -16.77 -28.68
C ALA A 196 -3.56 -15.29 -28.89
N HIS A 197 -4.38 -14.52 -29.63
CA HIS A 197 -4.13 -13.10 -29.89
C HIS A 197 -4.73 -12.17 -28.82
N ILE A 198 -5.33 -12.71 -27.77
CA ILE A 198 -5.92 -11.92 -26.68
C ILE A 198 -4.97 -11.91 -25.49
N HIS A 199 -4.62 -10.71 -25.04
CA HIS A 199 -3.69 -10.48 -23.94
C HIS A 199 -4.29 -9.49 -22.95
N VAL A 200 -3.92 -9.60 -21.69
CA VAL A 200 -4.29 -8.66 -20.63
C VAL A 200 -3.02 -8.05 -20.04
N TYR A 201 -3.00 -6.74 -19.90
CA TYR A 201 -1.90 -5.97 -19.31
C TYR A 201 -2.39 -5.15 -18.12
N GLY A 202 -1.49 -4.78 -17.20
CA GLY A 202 -1.78 -3.93 -16.08
C GLY A 202 -1.00 -4.34 -14.83
N ASN A 203 -0.71 -3.40 -13.94
CA ASN A 203 0.20 -3.65 -12.81
C ASN A 203 -0.52 -3.91 -11.49
N GLY A 204 -1.65 -3.24 -11.21
CA GLY A 204 -2.38 -3.39 -9.94
C GLY A 204 -1.54 -3.03 -8.70
N GLU A 205 -0.58 -2.11 -8.83
CA GLU A 205 0.40 -1.80 -7.77
C GLU A 205 -0.12 -0.80 -6.72
N GLY A 206 -1.31 -0.23 -6.92
CA GLY A 206 -1.88 0.80 -6.05
C GLY A 206 -1.18 2.15 -6.23
N VAL A 207 -1.24 3.00 -5.18
CA VAL A 207 -0.64 4.34 -5.21
C VAL A 207 0.87 4.28 -5.41
N ILE A 208 1.39 5.17 -6.25
CA ILE A 208 2.84 5.29 -6.49
C ILE A 208 3.51 5.82 -5.23
N PRO A 209 4.58 5.16 -4.73
CA PRO A 209 5.32 5.64 -3.59
C PRO A 209 5.88 7.06 -3.79
N GLU A 210 5.84 7.88 -2.75
CA GLU A 210 6.37 9.25 -2.82
C GLU A 210 7.89 9.29 -3.00
N TRP A 211 8.60 8.26 -2.53
CA TRP A 211 10.04 8.18 -2.67
C TRP A 211 10.48 7.76 -4.07
N ASN A 212 11.33 8.55 -4.70
CA ASN A 212 11.80 8.34 -6.08
C ASN A 212 12.68 7.08 -6.27
N GLY A 213 13.26 6.55 -5.20
CA GLY A 213 14.06 5.32 -5.21
C GLY A 213 13.25 4.04 -5.05
N ALA A 214 11.93 4.12 -4.86
CA ALA A 214 11.10 2.93 -4.75
C ALA A 214 11.11 2.12 -6.05
N SER A 215 11.20 0.80 -5.91
CA SER A 215 11.06 -0.11 -7.04
C SER A 215 9.58 -0.21 -7.42
N ILE A 216 9.26 0.14 -8.64
CA ILE A 216 7.95 0.01 -9.27
C ILE A 216 8.13 -0.48 -10.70
N THR A 217 7.14 -1.21 -11.20
CA THR A 217 7.16 -1.69 -12.59
C THR A 217 7.20 -0.49 -13.54
N ASP A 218 8.09 -0.55 -14.54
CA ASP A 218 8.13 0.43 -15.61
C ASP A 218 7.14 0.03 -16.69
N ASP A 219 6.38 1.01 -17.22
CA ASP A 219 5.29 0.78 -18.15
C ASP A 219 4.22 -0.19 -17.59
N ILE A 220 3.38 -0.79 -18.44
CA ILE A 220 2.41 -1.83 -18.07
C ILE A 220 2.94 -3.22 -18.45
N ALA A 221 2.74 -4.20 -17.58
CA ALA A 221 3.20 -5.57 -17.78
C ALA A 221 2.05 -6.48 -18.25
N GLN A 222 2.40 -7.50 -19.04
CA GLN A 222 1.45 -8.55 -19.44
C GLN A 222 1.13 -9.43 -18.24
N ASN A 223 -0.16 -9.78 -18.09
CA ASN A 223 -0.66 -10.68 -17.06
C ASN A 223 -0.95 -12.06 -17.63
N ALA A 224 -0.58 -13.10 -16.90
CA ALA A 224 -0.99 -14.45 -17.25
C ALA A 224 -2.51 -14.61 -17.08
N ILE A 225 -3.15 -15.23 -18.05
CA ILE A 225 -4.60 -15.45 -18.11
C ILE A 225 -4.93 -16.92 -18.32
N VAL A 226 -6.16 -17.30 -18.02
CA VAL A 226 -6.76 -18.56 -18.50
C VAL A 226 -7.75 -18.23 -19.58
N VAL A 227 -7.70 -18.95 -20.70
CA VAL A 227 -8.73 -18.86 -21.73
C VAL A 227 -9.43 -20.22 -21.82
N ILE A 228 -10.71 -20.24 -21.52
CA ILE A 228 -11.55 -21.42 -21.63
C ILE A 228 -12.07 -21.47 -23.08
N GLY A 229 -11.89 -22.62 -23.72
CA GLY A 229 -12.30 -22.86 -25.12
C GLY A 229 -11.18 -22.62 -26.13
N GLU A 230 -9.97 -22.20 -25.78
CA GLU A 230 -8.91 -21.79 -26.70
C GLU A 230 -8.37 -22.91 -27.64
N ALA A 231 -8.71 -24.19 -27.38
CA ALA A 231 -8.07 -25.34 -28.04
C ALA A 231 -8.40 -25.47 -29.52
N ASP A 232 -9.54 -24.98 -29.98
CA ASP A 232 -9.97 -25.02 -31.39
C ASP A 232 -9.49 -23.81 -32.21
N GLY A 233 -8.86 -22.82 -31.54
CA GLY A 233 -8.30 -21.63 -32.19
C GLY A 233 -9.31 -20.55 -32.54
N THR A 234 -10.56 -20.66 -32.09
CA THR A 234 -11.63 -19.68 -32.34
C THR A 234 -12.29 -19.27 -31.05
N PHE A 235 -12.49 -17.97 -30.83
CA PHE A 235 -13.15 -17.46 -29.59
C PHE A 235 -14.67 -17.49 -29.79
N ASP A 236 -15.30 -18.57 -29.33
CA ASP A 236 -16.71 -18.86 -29.51
C ASP A 236 -17.62 -18.25 -28.41
N ALA A 237 -18.94 -18.46 -28.55
CA ALA A 237 -19.93 -17.86 -27.64
C ALA A 237 -19.83 -18.34 -26.18
N ASN A 238 -19.29 -19.54 -25.94
CA ASN A 238 -19.12 -20.11 -24.61
C ASN A 238 -17.71 -19.87 -24.05
N ASP A 239 -16.83 -19.29 -24.84
CA ASP A 239 -15.45 -19.04 -24.43
C ASP A 239 -15.35 -17.80 -23.56
N PHE A 240 -14.38 -17.83 -22.67
CA PHE A 240 -14.12 -16.68 -21.82
C PHE A 240 -12.69 -16.69 -21.28
N ILE A 241 -12.27 -15.50 -20.91
CA ILE A 241 -10.98 -15.24 -20.29
C ILE A 241 -11.18 -15.06 -18.80
N LEU A 242 -10.28 -15.61 -17.99
CA LEU A 242 -10.15 -15.31 -16.59
C LEU A 242 -8.78 -14.69 -16.33
N PHE A 243 -8.76 -13.61 -15.55
CA PHE A 243 -7.54 -12.99 -15.04
C PHE A 243 -7.75 -12.54 -13.59
N TYR A 244 -6.67 -12.40 -12.86
CA TYR A 244 -6.73 -11.83 -11.50
C TYR A 244 -6.51 -10.32 -11.58
N GLY A 245 -7.50 -9.56 -11.13
CA GLY A 245 -7.42 -8.10 -11.03
C GLY A 245 -7.15 -7.67 -9.59
N TRP A 246 -6.15 -6.82 -9.39
CA TRP A 246 -5.90 -6.13 -8.12
C TRP A 246 -6.62 -4.80 -8.12
N GLY A 247 -7.34 -4.49 -7.04
CA GLY A 247 -7.98 -3.19 -6.83
C GLY A 247 -6.96 -2.06 -6.61
N ALA A 248 -7.45 -0.83 -6.48
CA ALA A 248 -6.59 0.34 -6.32
C ALA A 248 -5.92 0.43 -4.95
N HIS A 249 -6.49 -0.20 -3.92
CA HIS A 249 -5.99 -0.13 -2.55
C HIS A 249 -5.12 -1.34 -2.23
N ARG A 250 -3.99 -1.09 -1.55
CA ARG A 250 -3.07 -2.16 -1.14
C ARG A 250 -3.24 -2.50 0.33
N TRP A 251 -2.89 -3.73 0.67
CA TRP A 251 -2.74 -4.16 2.04
C TRP A 251 -1.27 -4.47 2.31
N GLU A 252 -0.76 -3.96 3.42
CA GLU A 252 0.60 -4.18 3.87
C GLU A 252 0.57 -4.90 5.21
N LEU A 253 1.43 -5.92 5.36
CA LEU A 253 1.63 -6.59 6.62
C LEU A 253 2.43 -5.65 7.54
N SER A 254 1.82 -5.22 8.63
CA SER A 254 2.50 -4.55 9.74
C SER A 254 2.81 -5.58 10.81
N GLY A 255 3.82 -5.40 11.66
CA GLY A 255 4.25 -6.41 12.62
C GLY A 255 3.12 -7.14 13.38
N GLY A 256 3.34 -8.37 13.84
CA GLY A 256 2.37 -9.15 14.63
C GLY A 256 1.18 -9.71 13.87
N ASN A 257 1.34 -10.07 12.60
CA ASN A 257 0.29 -10.62 11.73
C ASN A 257 -0.91 -9.69 11.55
N GLN A 258 -0.66 -8.37 11.61
CA GLN A 258 -1.67 -7.35 11.36
C GLN A 258 -1.49 -6.73 10.00
N TYR A 259 -2.59 -6.33 9.40
CA TYR A 259 -2.61 -5.67 8.11
C TYR A 259 -3.05 -4.23 8.25
N ASN A 260 -2.40 -3.37 7.50
CA ASN A 260 -2.78 -1.99 7.29
C ASN A 260 -3.17 -1.78 5.83
N GLN A 261 -4.21 -1.00 5.58
CA GLN A 261 -4.58 -0.63 4.21
C GLN A 261 -3.88 0.66 3.79
N VAL A 262 -3.23 0.61 2.64
CA VAL A 262 -2.72 1.79 1.93
C VAL A 262 -3.74 2.17 0.86
N ARG A 263 -4.58 3.14 1.18
CA ARG A 263 -5.60 3.65 0.25
C ARG A 263 -4.95 4.46 -0.87
N HIS A 264 -5.45 4.29 -2.08
CA HIS A 264 -5.10 5.15 -3.20
C HIS A 264 -5.93 6.44 -3.10
N PRO A 265 -5.32 7.62 -2.88
CA PRO A 265 -6.09 8.84 -2.57
C PRO A 265 -6.69 9.52 -3.80
N TYR A 266 -6.42 9.01 -5.01
CA TYR A 266 -6.81 9.62 -6.27
C TYR A 266 -7.63 8.72 -7.17
N SER A 267 -7.76 7.43 -6.85
CA SER A 267 -8.51 6.46 -7.65
C SER A 267 -9.07 5.34 -6.79
N ASP A 268 -10.34 5.00 -6.98
CA ASP A 268 -10.99 3.82 -6.38
C ASP A 268 -10.95 2.61 -7.31
N GLN A 269 -10.41 2.76 -8.51
CA GLN A 269 -10.31 1.71 -9.52
C GLN A 269 -8.86 1.53 -9.98
N SER A 270 -8.47 0.29 -10.23
CA SER A 270 -7.29 -0.06 -11.01
C SER A 270 -7.69 -0.33 -12.46
N TYR A 271 -6.76 -0.08 -13.36
CA TYR A 271 -7.01 -0.26 -14.79
C TYR A 271 -6.15 -1.38 -15.36
N TYR A 272 -6.78 -2.13 -16.25
CA TYR A 272 -6.19 -3.16 -17.07
C TYR A 272 -6.47 -2.89 -18.53
N TYR A 273 -5.72 -3.55 -19.41
CA TYR A 273 -5.79 -3.31 -20.84
C TYR A 273 -5.92 -4.63 -21.57
N ILE A 274 -6.94 -4.75 -22.42
CA ILE A 274 -7.07 -5.86 -23.35
C ILE A 274 -6.33 -5.45 -24.62
N TYR A 275 -5.35 -6.26 -25.02
CA TYR A 275 -4.68 -6.12 -26.30
C TYR A 275 -5.11 -7.26 -27.22
N VAL A 276 -5.49 -6.93 -28.44
CA VAL A 276 -5.82 -7.90 -29.48
C VAL A 276 -4.85 -7.73 -30.64
N GLY A 277 -3.90 -8.64 -30.75
CA GLY A 277 -2.84 -8.62 -31.75
C GLY A 277 -2.06 -9.93 -31.76
N SER A 278 -1.45 -10.26 -32.92
CA SER A 278 -0.70 -11.52 -33.14
C SER A 278 0.81 -11.38 -32.98
N ASP A 279 1.28 -10.19 -32.62
CA ASP A 279 2.71 -9.86 -32.49
C ASP A 279 3.30 -10.18 -31.11
N ILE A 280 2.45 -10.57 -30.16
CA ILE A 280 2.83 -10.90 -28.77
C ILE A 280 2.57 -12.37 -28.50
N ALA A 281 3.49 -13.03 -27.80
CA ALA A 281 3.28 -14.40 -27.34
C ALA A 281 2.23 -14.46 -26.21
N PRO A 282 1.30 -15.44 -26.26
CA PRO A 282 0.29 -15.59 -25.21
C PRO A 282 0.93 -15.99 -23.89
N LEU A 283 0.58 -15.27 -22.81
CA LEU A 283 0.96 -15.61 -21.45
C LEU A 283 -0.23 -16.28 -20.75
N ARG A 284 -0.02 -17.51 -20.27
CA ARG A 284 -1.07 -18.33 -19.64
C ARG A 284 -0.70 -18.70 -18.22
N ILE A 285 -1.71 -18.81 -17.35
CA ILE A 285 -1.54 -19.24 -15.96
C ILE A 285 -1.03 -20.68 -15.94
N ALA A 286 0.14 -20.87 -15.36
CA ALA A 286 0.78 -22.17 -15.23
C ALA A 286 0.10 -23.03 -14.16
N GLN A 287 0.19 -24.37 -14.31
CA GLN A 287 -0.20 -25.33 -13.29
C GLN A 287 1.03 -25.63 -12.41
N ALA A 288 0.88 -25.49 -11.09
CA ALA A 288 1.91 -25.93 -10.15
C ALA A 288 2.06 -27.45 -10.14
N ALA A 289 3.25 -27.94 -9.82
CA ALA A 289 3.49 -29.36 -9.62
C ALA A 289 2.72 -29.88 -8.39
N VAL A 290 2.28 -31.13 -8.44
CA VAL A 290 1.70 -31.82 -7.28
C VAL A 290 2.78 -32.06 -6.24
N ILE A 291 2.50 -31.76 -4.97
CA ILE A 291 3.40 -32.02 -3.86
C ILE A 291 2.93 -33.27 -3.12
N ASP A 292 3.64 -34.37 -3.29
CA ASP A 292 3.30 -35.67 -2.65
C ASP A 292 3.86 -35.79 -1.22
N ALA A 293 4.89 -35.02 -0.87
CA ALA A 293 5.49 -35.04 0.45
C ALA A 293 4.47 -34.77 1.58
N PRO A 294 4.62 -35.38 2.77
CA PRO A 294 3.74 -35.11 3.90
C PRO A 294 3.87 -33.63 4.31
N ALA A 295 2.77 -33.04 4.74
CA ALA A 295 2.76 -31.67 5.23
C ALA A 295 3.17 -31.63 6.71
N ASP A 296 3.93 -30.60 7.08
CA ASP A 296 4.39 -30.36 8.46
C ASP A 296 3.30 -29.72 9.32
N THR A 297 2.35 -29.03 8.70
CA THR A 297 1.29 -28.30 9.40
C THR A 297 -0.02 -28.30 8.62
N LEU A 298 -1.14 -28.22 9.35
CA LEU A 298 -2.47 -28.06 8.80
C LEU A 298 -2.94 -26.61 8.94
N VAL A 299 -3.54 -26.07 7.89
CA VAL A 299 -4.13 -24.74 7.83
C VAL A 299 -5.61 -24.85 7.53
N SER A 300 -6.43 -24.52 8.52
CA SER A 300 -7.89 -24.45 8.39
C SER A 300 -8.45 -23.04 8.65
N THR A 301 -7.57 -22.08 8.97
CA THR A 301 -7.91 -20.67 9.24
C THR A 301 -6.98 -19.74 8.50
N TYR A 302 -7.39 -18.49 8.31
CA TYR A 302 -6.60 -17.45 7.64
C TYR A 302 -6.80 -16.07 8.29
N GLU A 303 -5.86 -15.15 8.05
CA GLU A 303 -5.98 -13.77 8.50
C GLU A 303 -6.96 -13.01 7.60
N TYR A 304 -8.06 -12.56 8.21
CA TYR A 304 -9.06 -11.67 7.61
C TYR A 304 -8.70 -10.23 7.91
N ARG A 305 -8.89 -9.39 6.93
CA ARG A 305 -8.69 -7.93 7.01
C ARG A 305 -9.84 -7.21 6.35
N ASP A 306 -10.27 -6.12 6.96
CA ASP A 306 -11.33 -5.27 6.44
C ASP A 306 -11.14 -3.83 6.91
N VAL A 307 -11.79 -2.88 6.27
CA VAL A 307 -11.72 -1.47 6.62
C VAL A 307 -13.06 -0.79 6.35
N TYR A 308 -13.46 0.02 7.31
CA TYR A 308 -14.50 1.02 7.13
C TYR A 308 -13.86 2.39 7.02
N GLU A 309 -14.10 3.08 5.94
CA GLU A 309 -13.57 4.42 5.66
C GLU A 309 -14.52 5.15 4.69
N ASN A 310 -14.91 6.37 5.06
CA ASN A 310 -15.68 7.28 4.23
C ASN A 310 -14.90 8.59 4.05
N ASP A 311 -14.99 9.20 2.86
CA ASP A 311 -14.39 10.49 2.54
C ASP A 311 -15.48 11.56 2.44
N LEU A 312 -15.85 12.16 3.58
CA LEU A 312 -16.94 13.14 3.68
C LEU A 312 -16.43 14.58 3.81
N GLU A 313 -15.36 14.81 4.56
CA GLU A 313 -14.85 16.14 4.87
C GLU A 313 -13.33 16.24 4.71
N ASN A 314 -12.88 17.31 4.00
CA ASN A 314 -11.49 17.69 3.93
C ASN A 314 -11.20 18.84 4.89
N LEU A 315 -10.66 18.54 6.06
CA LEU A 315 -10.49 19.48 7.18
C LEU A 315 -9.56 20.65 6.88
N VAL A 316 -8.57 20.44 6.01
CA VAL A 316 -7.57 21.47 5.67
C VAL A 316 -7.81 22.10 4.31
N LYS A 317 -8.90 21.71 3.63
CA LYS A 317 -9.27 22.15 2.28
C LYS A 317 -8.16 21.93 1.25
N GLY A 318 -7.37 20.89 1.44
CA GLY A 318 -6.26 20.50 0.57
C GLY A 318 -5.57 19.23 1.04
N GLY A 319 -4.66 18.69 0.22
CA GLY A 319 -3.94 17.46 0.52
C GLY A 319 -4.73 16.19 0.20
N GLN A 320 -4.18 15.06 0.62
CA GLN A 320 -4.63 13.73 0.22
C GLN A 320 -5.63 13.09 1.19
N ARG A 321 -5.83 13.69 2.38
CA ARG A 321 -6.60 13.06 3.44
C ARG A 321 -7.95 13.70 3.61
N TRP A 322 -8.94 12.84 3.56
CA TRP A 322 -10.33 13.12 3.87
C TRP A 322 -10.71 12.36 5.14
N TYR A 323 -11.79 12.77 5.78
CA TYR A 323 -12.31 12.16 7.00
C TYR A 323 -13.78 11.85 6.80
N GLY A 324 -14.25 10.86 7.55
CA GLY A 324 -15.64 10.41 7.53
C GLY A 324 -16.49 11.14 8.55
N GLU A 325 -17.19 10.37 9.36
CA GLU A 325 -18.23 10.82 10.26
C GLU A 325 -17.73 11.82 11.30
N GLU A 326 -18.50 12.91 11.43
CA GLU A 326 -18.28 13.96 12.41
C GLU A 326 -18.95 13.60 13.74
N PHE A 327 -18.22 13.76 14.82
CA PHE A 327 -18.69 13.70 16.20
C PHE A 327 -18.71 15.13 16.76
N ASP A 328 -19.83 15.82 16.63
CA ASP A 328 -20.09 17.15 17.19
C ASP A 328 -21.40 17.13 17.99
N VAL A 329 -22.54 17.22 17.32
CA VAL A 329 -23.86 17.08 17.94
C VAL A 329 -24.12 15.62 18.34
N ASN A 330 -23.79 14.69 17.46
CA ASN A 330 -23.86 13.26 17.73
C ASN A 330 -22.55 12.78 18.36
N LEU A 331 -22.55 12.63 19.68
CA LEU A 331 -21.37 12.19 20.43
C LEU A 331 -21.11 10.68 20.33
N SER A 332 -22.06 9.91 19.80
CA SER A 332 -21.99 8.45 19.72
C SER A 332 -22.52 7.96 18.39
N GLN A 333 -21.74 7.11 17.70
CA GLN A 333 -22.14 6.50 16.44
C GLN A 333 -21.84 5.01 16.44
N ASN A 334 -22.67 4.23 15.72
CA ASN A 334 -22.60 2.78 15.67
C ASN A 334 -22.16 2.31 14.29
N PHE A 335 -21.23 1.34 14.27
CA PHE A 335 -20.70 0.71 13.07
C PHE A 335 -20.91 -0.81 13.19
N ASN A 336 -21.61 -1.39 12.23
CA ASN A 336 -21.94 -2.82 12.25
C ASN A 336 -21.05 -3.58 11.26
N PHE A 337 -20.40 -4.61 11.76
CA PHE A 337 -19.53 -5.49 10.96
C PHE A 337 -20.05 -6.92 11.03
N THR A 338 -20.09 -7.59 9.89
CA THR A 338 -20.40 -9.02 9.81
C THR A 338 -19.18 -9.75 9.29
N ILE A 339 -18.60 -10.64 10.10
CA ILE A 339 -17.43 -11.44 9.74
C ILE A 339 -17.85 -12.91 9.65
N PRO A 340 -18.21 -13.40 8.45
CA PRO A 340 -18.67 -14.80 8.30
C PRO A 340 -17.59 -15.79 8.71
N ASN A 341 -17.96 -16.85 9.41
CA ASN A 341 -17.05 -17.91 9.85
C ASN A 341 -15.83 -17.37 10.64
N VAL A 342 -16.05 -16.35 11.46
CA VAL A 342 -14.99 -15.83 12.33
C VAL A 342 -14.60 -16.90 13.35
N SER A 343 -13.29 -17.08 13.56
CA SER A 343 -12.78 -17.98 14.58
C SER A 343 -13.03 -17.41 15.99
N PRO A 344 -13.18 -18.25 17.03
CA PRO A 344 -13.43 -17.80 18.40
C PRO A 344 -12.16 -17.25 19.07
N VAL A 345 -11.48 -16.36 18.38
CA VAL A 345 -10.29 -15.63 18.84
C VAL A 345 -10.54 -14.14 18.75
N PRO A 346 -9.80 -13.32 19.51
CA PRO A 346 -10.01 -11.88 19.52
C PRO A 346 -9.92 -11.24 18.14
N VAL A 347 -10.86 -10.33 17.84
CA VAL A 347 -10.83 -9.43 16.68
C VAL A 347 -10.20 -8.12 17.10
N ARG A 348 -9.24 -7.65 16.35
CA ARG A 348 -8.55 -6.39 16.61
C ARG A 348 -9.12 -5.27 15.76
N PHE A 349 -9.39 -4.15 16.44
CA PHE A 349 -9.81 -2.90 15.83
C PHE A 349 -8.73 -1.85 15.96
N GLN A 350 -8.55 -1.05 14.92
CA GLN A 350 -7.73 0.15 14.95
C GLN A 350 -8.58 1.30 14.43
N VAL A 351 -8.83 2.30 15.28
CA VAL A 351 -9.64 3.47 14.94
C VAL A 351 -8.73 4.67 14.78
N SER A 352 -8.67 5.23 13.59
CA SER A 352 -7.96 6.47 13.29
C SER A 352 -8.95 7.63 13.22
N TYR A 353 -8.55 8.80 13.72
CA TYR A 353 -9.41 9.96 13.81
C TYR A 353 -8.59 11.27 13.76
N ALA A 354 -9.29 12.40 13.55
CA ALA A 354 -8.75 13.73 13.75
C ALA A 354 -9.63 14.52 14.72
N SER A 355 -9.02 15.37 15.55
CA SER A 355 -9.71 16.19 16.52
C SER A 355 -9.13 17.60 16.57
N ASN A 356 -9.98 18.61 16.81
CA ASN A 356 -9.56 19.98 17.02
C ASN A 356 -9.37 20.35 18.51
N SER A 357 -9.11 19.35 19.36
CA SER A 357 -8.96 19.56 20.81
C SER A 357 -7.85 20.56 21.13
N ARG A 358 -8.23 21.65 21.81
CA ARG A 358 -7.30 22.64 22.36
C ARG A 358 -7.12 22.51 23.87
N THR A 359 -7.86 21.59 24.49
CA THR A 359 -7.85 21.36 25.94
C THR A 359 -7.48 19.92 26.24
N ALA A 360 -6.79 19.71 27.35
CA ALA A 360 -6.48 18.38 27.86
C ALA A 360 -7.75 17.62 28.30
N GLY A 361 -7.70 16.29 28.29
CA GLY A 361 -8.75 15.43 28.85
C GLY A 361 -9.87 15.04 27.88
N ASN A 362 -9.75 15.36 26.59
CA ASN A 362 -10.70 14.87 25.60
C ASN A 362 -10.46 13.38 25.35
N GLN A 363 -11.54 12.59 25.31
CA GLN A 363 -11.45 11.13 25.21
C GLN A 363 -12.36 10.61 24.09
N ILE A 364 -11.87 9.56 23.44
CA ILE A 364 -12.67 8.71 22.57
C ILE A 364 -12.68 7.28 23.14
N SER A 365 -13.82 6.63 23.14
CA SER A 365 -13.96 5.26 23.61
C SER A 365 -14.60 4.39 22.54
N LEU A 366 -14.23 3.13 22.52
CA LEU A 366 -14.75 2.10 21.63
C LEU A 366 -15.42 1.02 22.46
N LYS A 367 -16.65 0.68 22.10
CA LYS A 367 -17.43 -0.40 22.74
C LYS A 367 -17.86 -1.43 21.70
N ASN A 368 -17.94 -2.70 22.10
CA ASN A 368 -18.67 -3.73 21.39
C ASN A 368 -19.93 -4.06 22.18
N GLY A 369 -21.08 -3.62 21.69
CA GLY A 369 -22.30 -3.63 22.49
C GLY A 369 -22.16 -2.80 23.77
N THR A 370 -22.18 -3.45 24.93
CA THR A 370 -21.99 -2.79 26.25
C THR A 370 -20.56 -2.86 26.78
N GLU A 371 -19.69 -3.70 26.19
CA GLU A 371 -18.31 -3.91 26.62
C GLU A 371 -17.40 -2.76 26.12
N LEU A 372 -16.66 -2.14 27.04
CA LEU A 372 -15.62 -1.19 26.68
C LEU A 372 -14.38 -1.96 26.21
N ILE A 373 -14.02 -1.83 24.93
CA ILE A 373 -12.89 -2.54 24.32
C ILE A 373 -11.67 -1.65 24.09
N GLY A 374 -11.83 -0.33 24.22
CA GLY A 374 -10.72 0.60 24.13
C GLY A 374 -11.13 2.02 24.48
N GLN A 375 -10.16 2.76 25.04
CA GLN A 375 -10.30 4.18 25.37
C GLN A 375 -8.98 4.90 25.22
N MET A 376 -9.00 6.13 24.72
CA MET A 376 -7.80 6.94 24.56
C MET A 376 -8.10 8.40 24.87
N VAL A 377 -7.17 9.04 25.58
CA VAL A 377 -7.14 10.49 25.71
C VAL A 377 -6.54 11.09 24.44
N LEU A 378 -7.27 12.00 23.81
CA LEU A 378 -6.77 12.72 22.66
C LEU A 378 -5.64 13.64 23.07
N PRO A 379 -4.47 13.57 22.44
CA PRO A 379 -3.43 14.52 22.67
C PRO A 379 -3.92 15.91 22.30
N HIS A 380 -3.59 16.87 23.13
CA HIS A 380 -3.93 18.25 22.90
C HIS A 380 -2.79 18.95 22.17
N SER A 381 -3.11 19.69 21.12
CA SER A 381 -2.13 20.42 20.33
C SER A 381 -2.59 21.83 20.03
N GLY A 382 -1.62 22.74 19.89
CA GLY A 382 -1.86 24.10 19.38
C GLY A 382 -2.21 24.17 17.88
N SER A 383 -2.30 23.04 17.19
CA SER A 383 -2.70 22.93 15.77
C SER A 383 -4.22 22.96 15.63
N TYR A 384 -4.71 23.25 14.42
CA TYR A 384 -6.14 23.23 14.12
C TYR A 384 -6.77 21.85 14.31
N TYR A 385 -6.08 20.80 13.85
CA TYR A 385 -6.51 19.40 14.00
C TYR A 385 -5.30 18.53 14.34
N GLN A 386 -5.54 17.58 15.21
CA GLN A 386 -4.56 16.57 15.58
C GLN A 386 -5.12 15.19 15.28
N ARG A 387 -4.27 14.36 14.68
CA ARG A 387 -4.58 12.97 14.39
C ARG A 387 -4.21 12.09 15.57
N GLY A 388 -4.99 11.04 15.78
CA GLY A 388 -4.72 9.99 16.72
C GLY A 388 -5.15 8.65 16.17
N THR A 389 -4.62 7.59 16.74
CA THR A 389 -5.00 6.21 16.46
C THR A 389 -5.23 5.49 17.76
N LEU A 390 -6.43 4.97 17.96
CA LEU A 390 -6.80 4.10 19.06
C LEU A 390 -6.62 2.66 18.60
N LEU A 391 -5.70 1.94 19.22
CA LEU A 391 -5.57 0.50 19.07
C LEU A 391 -6.45 -0.16 20.12
N CYS A 392 -7.45 -0.89 19.67
CA CYS A 392 -8.31 -1.65 20.56
C CYS A 392 -7.93 -3.12 20.45
N ALA A 393 -7.43 -3.66 21.52
CA ALA A 393 -7.26 -5.09 21.61
C ALA A 393 -8.60 -5.73 21.97
N ASP A 394 -9.01 -6.70 21.15
CA ASP A 394 -9.53 -7.97 21.58
C ASP A 394 -10.96 -8.01 22.07
N SER A 395 -11.91 -7.74 21.17
CA SER A 395 -13.25 -8.24 21.40
C SER A 395 -13.37 -9.64 20.80
N THR A 396 -13.58 -10.66 21.63
CA THR A 396 -13.88 -12.02 21.15
C THR A 396 -15.31 -12.01 20.60
N PRO A 397 -15.54 -12.37 19.31
CA PRO A 397 -16.87 -12.39 18.77
C PRO A 397 -17.75 -13.37 19.55
N SER A 398 -18.95 -12.92 19.90
CA SER A 398 -19.99 -13.84 20.31
C SER A 398 -20.37 -14.75 19.15
N SER A 399 -21.13 -15.82 19.39
CA SER A 399 -21.58 -16.77 18.38
C SER A 399 -22.35 -16.15 17.19
N SER A 400 -22.65 -14.85 17.22
CA SER A 400 -23.47 -14.13 16.23
C SER A 400 -22.71 -13.68 14.97
N GLN A 401 -21.39 -13.82 14.88
CA GLN A 401 -20.57 -13.35 13.76
C GLN A 401 -20.70 -11.84 13.46
N SER A 402 -21.49 -11.13 14.24
CA SER A 402 -21.77 -9.69 14.09
C SER A 402 -21.14 -8.93 15.25
N LEU A 403 -20.49 -7.84 14.94
CA LEU A 403 -19.88 -6.92 15.89
C LEU A 403 -20.55 -5.56 15.72
N ASN A 404 -21.11 -5.04 16.81
CA ASN A 404 -21.68 -3.70 16.86
C ASN A 404 -20.70 -2.79 17.60
N ILE A 405 -19.95 -2.03 16.84
CA ILE A 405 -18.92 -1.15 17.38
C ILE A 405 -19.51 0.25 17.55
N THR A 406 -19.52 0.72 18.80
CA THR A 406 -19.94 2.07 19.14
C THR A 406 -18.72 2.91 19.47
N ILE A 407 -18.55 4.01 18.76
CA ILE A 407 -17.55 5.03 19.05
C ILE A 407 -18.21 6.18 19.78
N ASN A 408 -17.66 6.55 20.92
CA ASN A 408 -18.16 7.66 21.75
C ASN A 408 -17.07 8.70 21.94
N ARG A 409 -17.45 9.96 21.76
CA ARG A 409 -16.67 11.12 22.19
C ARG A 409 -17.20 11.58 23.56
N LEU A 410 -16.32 11.71 24.53
CA LEU A 410 -16.72 11.96 25.92
C LEU A 410 -16.77 13.45 26.29
N ASN A 411 -16.13 14.34 25.51
CA ASN A 411 -16.17 15.79 25.74
C ASN A 411 -16.96 16.51 24.62
N PRO A 412 -18.11 17.15 24.93
CA PRO A 412 -18.93 17.81 23.92
C PRO A 412 -18.35 19.12 23.34
N SER A 413 -17.28 19.65 23.92
CA SER A 413 -16.66 20.91 23.46
C SER A 413 -15.64 20.76 22.32
N VAL A 414 -15.45 19.56 21.81
CA VAL A 414 -14.45 19.24 20.80
C VAL A 414 -15.09 18.51 19.63
N VAL A 415 -14.77 18.93 18.41
CA VAL A 415 -15.18 18.20 17.20
C VAL A 415 -14.14 17.14 16.86
N THR A 416 -14.61 15.93 16.57
CA THR A 416 -13.78 14.80 16.17
C THR A 416 -14.33 14.19 14.89
N TYR A 417 -13.45 13.78 13.99
CA TYR A 417 -13.79 13.15 12.73
C TYR A 417 -13.19 11.75 12.69
N LEU A 418 -13.98 10.77 12.31
CA LEU A 418 -13.47 9.43 12.03
C LEU A 418 -12.62 9.48 10.76
N ASP A 419 -11.45 8.89 10.78
CA ASP A 419 -10.65 8.62 9.56
C ASP A 419 -11.04 7.24 9.04
N ARG A 420 -10.81 6.18 9.86
CA ARG A 420 -11.17 4.81 9.49
C ARG A 420 -11.25 3.89 10.70
N ILE A 421 -11.92 2.75 10.50
CA ILE A 421 -11.90 1.59 11.39
C ILE A 421 -11.28 0.43 10.61
N LEU A 422 -10.10 0.00 11.01
CA LEU A 422 -9.40 -1.15 10.45
C LEU A 422 -9.69 -2.38 11.30
N ILE A 423 -9.94 -3.52 10.66
CA ILE A 423 -10.29 -4.78 11.30
C ILE A 423 -9.29 -5.84 10.89
N ASN A 424 -8.71 -6.50 11.89
CA ASN A 424 -7.91 -7.71 11.72
C ASN A 424 -8.53 -8.84 12.54
N ALA A 425 -8.86 -9.95 11.89
CA ALA A 425 -9.53 -11.10 12.49
C ALA A 425 -8.96 -12.41 11.96
N GLN A 426 -9.33 -13.51 12.59
CA GLN A 426 -9.09 -14.85 12.05
C GLN A 426 -10.43 -15.45 11.61
N ARG A 427 -10.44 -16.08 10.43
CA ARG A 427 -11.62 -16.79 9.91
C ARG A 427 -11.28 -18.23 9.55
N GLU A 428 -12.29 -19.08 9.68
CA GLU A 428 -12.22 -20.44 9.13
C GLU A 428 -12.09 -20.36 7.59
N LEU A 429 -11.27 -21.24 7.03
CA LEU A 429 -11.01 -21.30 5.59
C LEU A 429 -12.19 -21.98 4.85
N ILE A 430 -13.32 -21.27 4.85
CA ILE A 430 -14.60 -21.71 4.27
C ILE A 430 -14.95 -20.75 3.14
N LEU A 431 -15.14 -21.29 1.93
CA LEU A 431 -15.54 -20.47 0.79
C LEU A 431 -16.93 -19.86 1.04
N THR A 432 -16.97 -18.55 1.08
CA THR A 432 -18.19 -17.75 1.14
C THR A 432 -18.35 -16.94 -0.14
N GLY A 433 -19.51 -17.07 -0.78
CA GLY A 433 -19.75 -16.44 -2.09
C GLY A 433 -19.06 -17.17 -3.24
N SER A 434 -18.74 -16.45 -4.31
CA SER A 434 -18.16 -17.02 -5.53
C SER A 434 -16.65 -17.19 -5.47
N GLN A 435 -15.97 -16.39 -4.66
CA GLN A 435 -14.51 -16.43 -4.49
C GLN A 435 -14.11 -15.86 -3.12
N LEU A 436 -12.95 -16.30 -2.62
CA LEU A 436 -12.39 -15.88 -1.35
C LEU A 436 -10.88 -15.66 -1.50
N ASN A 437 -10.43 -14.44 -1.24
CA ASN A 437 -9.02 -14.10 -1.11
C ASN A 437 -8.57 -14.40 0.32
N PHE A 438 -7.47 -15.12 0.48
CA PHE A 438 -6.96 -15.49 1.80
C PHE A 438 -5.43 -15.54 1.84
N ARG A 439 -4.87 -15.47 3.02
CA ARG A 439 -3.43 -15.47 3.32
C ARG A 439 -3.16 -16.02 4.69
N VAL A 440 -1.92 -16.45 4.89
CA VAL A 440 -1.41 -16.86 6.20
C VAL A 440 0.01 -16.29 6.36
N SER A 441 0.23 -15.46 7.36
CA SER A 441 1.49 -14.73 7.56
C SER A 441 2.36 -15.25 8.71
N LYS A 442 1.85 -16.14 9.54
CA LYS A 442 2.48 -16.62 10.79
C LYS A 442 3.66 -17.59 10.63
N TRP A 443 4.24 -17.70 9.47
CA TRP A 443 5.29 -18.66 9.20
C TRP A 443 6.66 -18.21 9.71
N SER A 444 7.32 -19.09 10.47
CA SER A 444 8.69 -18.86 10.97
C SER A 444 9.77 -19.57 10.14
N SER A 445 9.37 -20.44 9.19
CA SER A 445 10.29 -21.21 8.35
C SER A 445 9.73 -21.32 6.94
N THR A 446 10.57 -21.12 5.94
CA THR A 446 10.21 -21.18 4.51
C THR A 446 10.39 -22.59 3.92
N SER A 447 10.93 -23.55 4.67
CA SER A 447 11.19 -24.92 4.20
C SER A 447 10.07 -25.91 4.50
N ASN A 448 9.14 -25.58 5.41
CA ASN A 448 8.05 -26.46 5.82
C ASN A 448 6.92 -26.46 4.78
N LEU A 449 6.21 -27.57 4.70
CA LEU A 449 5.01 -27.73 3.88
C LEU A 449 3.75 -27.53 4.73
N ALA A 450 2.82 -26.74 4.20
CA ALA A 450 1.50 -26.58 4.76
C ALA A 450 0.45 -27.32 3.92
N SER A 451 -0.47 -28.03 4.58
CA SER A 451 -1.69 -28.57 3.99
C SER A 451 -2.84 -27.64 4.32
N TYR A 452 -3.44 -27.04 3.31
CA TYR A 452 -4.61 -26.17 3.45
C TYR A 452 -5.88 -26.98 3.30
N GLN A 453 -6.84 -26.76 4.21
CA GLN A 453 -8.15 -27.41 4.18
C GLN A 453 -9.23 -26.36 3.92
N LEU A 454 -9.87 -26.46 2.76
CA LEU A 454 -10.95 -25.58 2.30
C LEU A 454 -12.30 -26.23 2.56
N GLY A 455 -13.23 -25.50 3.16
CA GLY A 455 -14.62 -25.91 3.33
C GLY A 455 -15.56 -25.25 2.33
N SER A 456 -16.73 -25.82 2.14
CA SER A 456 -17.83 -25.32 1.29
C SER A 456 -17.45 -25.11 -0.17
N VAL A 457 -16.60 -25.95 -0.73
CA VAL A 457 -16.23 -25.96 -2.14
C VAL A 457 -17.09 -26.92 -2.95
N ASN A 458 -17.16 -26.72 -4.26
CA ASN A 458 -17.82 -27.59 -5.22
C ASN A 458 -16.80 -28.24 -6.19
N ALA A 459 -17.28 -29.11 -7.08
CA ALA A 459 -16.43 -29.85 -8.02
C ALA A 459 -15.68 -28.96 -9.03
N ASN A 460 -16.14 -27.73 -9.27
CA ASN A 460 -15.53 -26.79 -10.21
C ASN A 460 -14.55 -25.84 -9.52
N ALA A 461 -14.39 -25.94 -8.20
CA ALA A 461 -13.53 -25.05 -7.44
C ALA A 461 -12.06 -25.19 -7.86
N PHE A 462 -11.35 -24.09 -7.81
CA PHE A 462 -9.91 -24.03 -8.05
C PHE A 462 -9.25 -22.98 -7.17
N VAL A 463 -7.93 -23.08 -7.00
CA VAL A 463 -7.11 -22.14 -6.25
C VAL A 463 -6.01 -21.60 -7.14
N TRP A 464 -5.82 -20.28 -7.07
CA TRP A 464 -4.64 -19.61 -7.63
C TRP A 464 -3.77 -19.04 -6.51
N ASP A 465 -2.46 -19.19 -6.67
CA ASP A 465 -1.46 -18.38 -5.97
C ASP A 465 -1.26 -17.11 -6.81
N VAL A 466 -1.59 -15.98 -6.23
CA VAL A 466 -1.55 -14.66 -6.88
C VAL A 466 -0.47 -13.77 -6.25
N SER A 467 0.49 -14.37 -5.53
CA SER A 467 1.59 -13.66 -4.89
C SER A 467 2.48 -12.93 -5.90
N ASP A 468 2.71 -13.53 -7.08
CA ASP A 468 3.23 -12.81 -8.26
C ASP A 468 2.05 -12.18 -8.99
N ARG A 469 2.06 -10.84 -9.08
CA ARG A 469 0.93 -10.07 -9.63
C ARG A 469 0.67 -10.35 -11.10
N HIS A 470 1.72 -10.63 -11.85
CA HIS A 470 1.63 -10.83 -13.31
C HIS A 470 1.59 -12.30 -13.70
N ASN A 471 2.10 -13.20 -12.83
CA ASN A 471 2.20 -14.62 -13.10
C ASN A 471 1.51 -15.47 -12.03
N PRO A 472 0.18 -15.38 -11.86
CA PRO A 472 -0.56 -16.30 -11.02
C PRO A 472 -0.29 -17.76 -11.41
N VAL A 473 -0.35 -18.65 -10.42
CA VAL A 473 -0.16 -20.08 -10.63
C VAL A 473 -1.35 -20.86 -10.09
N ARG A 474 -1.90 -21.78 -10.89
CA ARG A 474 -2.98 -22.66 -10.44
C ARG A 474 -2.43 -23.79 -9.58
N ILE A 475 -2.97 -23.95 -8.37
CA ILE A 475 -2.56 -24.99 -7.44
C ILE A 475 -3.48 -26.21 -7.61
N PRO A 476 -2.92 -27.46 -7.71
CA PRO A 476 -3.71 -28.67 -7.75
C PRO A 476 -4.52 -28.87 -6.46
N LEU A 477 -5.80 -29.25 -6.59
CA LEU A 477 -6.70 -29.54 -5.48
C LEU A 477 -7.02 -31.04 -5.42
N THR A 478 -7.12 -31.57 -4.20
CA THR A 478 -7.76 -32.87 -3.93
C THR A 478 -9.14 -32.60 -3.33
N LEU A 479 -10.19 -32.99 -4.07
CA LEU A 479 -11.59 -32.77 -3.69
C LEU A 479 -12.14 -33.99 -2.95
N GLN A 480 -12.86 -33.76 -1.84
CA GLN A 480 -13.60 -34.79 -1.07
C GLN A 480 -14.97 -34.22 -0.64
N GLY A 481 -16.01 -34.53 -1.38
CA GLY A 481 -17.35 -33.97 -1.15
C GLY A 481 -17.35 -32.44 -1.31
N ASN A 482 -17.70 -31.72 -0.25
CA ASN A 482 -17.69 -30.26 -0.21
C ASN A 482 -16.41 -29.66 0.42
N GLN A 483 -15.36 -30.44 0.54
CA GLN A 483 -14.05 -30.04 1.02
C GLN A 483 -12.99 -30.21 -0.06
N ALA A 484 -11.94 -29.41 0.02
CA ALA A 484 -10.75 -29.56 -0.78
C ALA A 484 -9.50 -29.41 0.07
N THR A 485 -8.43 -30.09 -0.34
CA THR A 485 -7.10 -29.90 0.25
C THR A 485 -6.09 -29.59 -0.85
N PHE A 486 -5.08 -28.81 -0.50
CA PHE A 486 -3.90 -28.59 -1.33
C PHE A 486 -2.67 -28.37 -0.46
N LYS A 487 -1.49 -28.52 -1.04
CA LYS A 487 -0.23 -28.29 -0.34
C LYS A 487 0.56 -27.15 -0.99
N ALA A 488 1.20 -26.35 -0.15
CA ALA A 488 2.13 -25.30 -0.58
C ALA A 488 3.22 -25.11 0.49
N LEU A 489 4.34 -24.46 0.11
CA LEU A 489 5.35 -24.07 1.10
C LEU A 489 4.73 -23.13 2.13
N ALA A 490 5.08 -23.32 3.39
CA ALA A 490 4.65 -22.52 4.53
C ALA A 490 5.40 -21.18 4.54
N GLN A 491 5.03 -20.29 3.64
CA GLN A 491 5.52 -18.92 3.51
C GLN A 491 4.34 -17.98 3.25
N TYR A 492 4.56 -16.68 3.41
CA TYR A 492 3.53 -15.70 3.06
C TYR A 492 3.12 -15.85 1.59
N ARG A 493 1.82 -15.99 1.36
CA ARG A 493 1.22 -16.08 0.03
C ARG A 493 -0.12 -15.36 0.01
N GLU A 494 -0.41 -14.70 -1.09
CA GLU A 494 -1.76 -14.26 -1.43
C GLU A 494 -2.40 -15.35 -2.30
N LEU A 495 -3.51 -15.88 -1.83
CA LEU A 495 -4.21 -16.99 -2.46
C LEU A 495 -5.67 -16.61 -2.73
N VAL A 496 -6.23 -17.14 -3.79
CA VAL A 496 -7.66 -17.02 -4.07
C VAL A 496 -8.25 -18.39 -4.39
N VAL A 497 -9.34 -18.74 -3.69
CA VAL A 497 -10.20 -19.88 -4.08
C VAL A 497 -11.44 -19.33 -4.80
N ALA A 498 -11.80 -19.93 -5.91
CA ALA A 498 -13.03 -19.63 -6.66
C ALA A 498 -13.91 -20.87 -6.77
N SER A 499 -15.24 -20.65 -6.77
CA SER A 499 -16.24 -21.73 -6.98
C SER A 499 -16.23 -22.29 -8.40
N GLY A 500 -15.63 -21.56 -9.36
CA GLY A 500 -15.66 -21.91 -10.78
C GLY A 500 -17.00 -21.65 -11.48
N VAL A 501 -17.97 -21.08 -10.78
CA VAL A 501 -19.34 -20.86 -11.31
C VAL A 501 -19.61 -19.39 -11.64
N SER A 502 -19.13 -18.47 -10.80
CA SER A 502 -19.36 -17.02 -10.96
C SER A 502 -18.07 -16.25 -10.68
N PHE A 503 -17.86 -15.21 -11.45
CA PHE A 503 -16.68 -14.34 -11.39
C PHE A 503 -17.10 -12.87 -11.42
N PHE A 504 -16.18 -11.96 -11.08
CA PHE A 504 -16.43 -10.55 -11.26
C PHE A 504 -16.38 -10.18 -12.74
N THR A 505 -17.06 -9.10 -13.09
CA THR A 505 -17.00 -8.52 -14.44
C THR A 505 -16.27 -7.19 -14.35
N PRO A 506 -15.26 -6.91 -15.19
CA PRO A 506 -14.64 -5.60 -15.21
C PRO A 506 -15.58 -4.55 -15.82
N GLU A 507 -15.30 -3.28 -15.55
CA GLU A 507 -16.00 -2.16 -16.18
C GLU A 507 -15.33 -1.79 -17.51
N LYS A 508 -16.14 -1.50 -18.51
CA LYS A 508 -15.68 -0.98 -19.79
C LYS A 508 -15.31 0.49 -19.66
N VAL A 509 -14.10 0.87 -20.07
CA VAL A 509 -13.65 2.28 -20.07
C VAL A 509 -13.57 2.83 -21.49
N GLY A 510 -12.90 2.13 -22.41
CA GLY A 510 -12.84 2.55 -23.81
C GLY A 510 -11.56 2.13 -24.53
N SER A 511 -11.55 2.37 -25.85
CA SER A 511 -10.36 2.14 -26.66
C SER A 511 -9.26 3.15 -26.35
N ILE A 512 -8.01 2.73 -26.52
CA ILE A 512 -6.83 3.60 -26.39
C ILE A 512 -6.27 3.84 -27.78
N THR A 513 -6.05 5.11 -28.08
CA THR A 513 -5.28 5.50 -29.25
C THR A 513 -3.80 5.16 -29.00
N PHE A 514 -3.10 4.78 -30.06
CA PHE A 514 -1.66 4.61 -30.05
C PHE A 514 -0.94 5.71 -29.28
N GLN A 515 -0.08 5.34 -28.36
CA GLN A 515 0.76 6.26 -27.60
C GLN A 515 2.10 5.61 -27.26
N ASN A 516 3.16 6.42 -27.14
CA ASN A 516 4.49 5.93 -26.79
C ASN A 516 5.33 7.06 -26.17
N LEU A 517 5.05 7.37 -24.91
CA LEU A 517 5.78 8.42 -24.19
C LEU A 517 7.20 7.98 -23.86
N HIS A 518 7.43 6.67 -23.70
CA HIS A 518 8.75 6.11 -23.51
C HIS A 518 9.69 6.34 -24.68
N GLN A 519 9.17 6.51 -25.89
CA GLN A 519 9.99 6.75 -27.10
C GLN A 519 10.27 8.25 -27.36
N LEU A 520 9.71 9.16 -26.58
CA LEU A 520 9.94 10.59 -26.77
C LEU A 520 11.44 10.92 -26.58
N PRO A 521 12.03 11.71 -27.49
CA PRO A 521 13.39 12.18 -27.34
C PRO A 521 13.52 13.15 -26.15
N LEU A 522 14.75 13.38 -25.68
CA LEU A 522 15.03 14.36 -24.62
C LEU A 522 14.48 15.75 -24.98
N ALA A 523 14.00 16.47 -23.97
CA ALA A 523 13.41 17.78 -24.14
C ALA A 523 13.84 18.75 -23.04
N ASP A 524 13.98 20.03 -23.42
CA ASP A 524 14.25 21.11 -22.49
C ASP A 524 13.02 21.49 -21.65
N TYR A 525 11.81 21.31 -22.23
CA TYR A 525 10.56 21.75 -21.63
C TYR A 525 9.48 20.69 -21.77
N LEU A 526 8.86 20.32 -20.65
CA LEU A 526 7.75 19.38 -20.59
C LEU A 526 6.48 20.12 -20.13
N ILE A 527 5.45 20.12 -20.96
CA ILE A 527 4.15 20.72 -20.63
C ILE A 527 3.13 19.59 -20.47
N VAL A 528 2.56 19.48 -19.28
CA VAL A 528 1.44 18.56 -19.01
C VAL A 528 0.15 19.37 -18.99
N SER A 529 -0.75 19.10 -19.93
CA SER A 529 -1.95 19.92 -20.13
C SER A 529 -3.22 19.06 -20.22
N HIS A 530 -4.28 19.50 -19.54
CA HIS A 530 -5.62 18.95 -19.73
C HIS A 530 -6.07 19.10 -21.20
N PRO A 531 -6.85 18.17 -21.75
CA PRO A 531 -7.32 18.26 -23.15
C PRO A 531 -7.97 19.59 -23.51
N ASP A 532 -8.74 20.19 -22.62
CA ASP A 532 -9.45 21.46 -22.85
C ASP A 532 -8.49 22.65 -23.09
N PHE A 533 -7.26 22.57 -22.58
CA PHE A 533 -6.24 23.61 -22.73
C PHE A 533 -5.13 23.21 -23.69
N PHE A 534 -5.26 22.09 -24.38
CA PHE A 534 -4.18 21.52 -25.20
C PHE A 534 -3.79 22.42 -26.37
N THR A 535 -4.74 23.13 -26.95
CA THR A 535 -4.49 24.11 -28.03
C THR A 535 -3.61 25.26 -27.53
N GLU A 536 -3.93 25.83 -26.36
CA GLU A 536 -3.18 26.95 -25.80
C GLU A 536 -1.80 26.51 -25.27
N ALA A 537 -1.73 25.29 -24.74
CA ALA A 537 -0.46 24.67 -24.34
C ALA A 537 0.48 24.51 -25.56
N ASN A 538 -0.05 24.12 -26.71
CA ASN A 538 0.74 24.03 -27.94
C ASN A 538 1.17 25.43 -28.46
N ARG A 539 0.32 26.44 -28.36
CA ARG A 539 0.74 27.82 -28.69
C ARG A 539 1.92 28.31 -27.83
N LEU A 540 1.90 27.97 -26.53
CA LEU A 540 3.03 28.26 -25.64
C LEU A 540 4.27 27.45 -26.05
N ALA A 541 4.08 26.16 -26.36
CA ALA A 541 5.17 25.32 -26.83
C ALA A 541 5.82 25.85 -28.10
N ASP A 542 5.02 26.34 -29.07
CA ASP A 542 5.52 26.88 -30.33
C ASP A 542 6.34 28.15 -30.12
N LEU A 543 5.95 29.02 -29.17
CA LEU A 543 6.75 30.15 -28.76
C LEU A 543 8.13 29.74 -28.25
N HIS A 544 8.17 28.71 -27.38
CA HIS A 544 9.43 28.21 -26.84
C HIS A 544 10.27 27.48 -27.89
N ARG A 545 9.65 26.73 -28.80
CA ARG A 545 10.31 26.09 -29.96
C ARG A 545 10.94 27.13 -30.88
N ALA A 546 10.24 28.25 -31.12
CA ALA A 546 10.78 29.37 -31.90
C ALA A 546 12.01 30.03 -31.21
N ASN A 547 12.13 29.90 -29.89
CA ASN A 547 13.29 30.36 -29.13
C ASN A 547 14.38 29.25 -28.96
N GLY A 548 14.30 28.18 -29.74
CA GLY A 548 15.32 27.12 -29.79
C GLY A 548 15.23 26.05 -28.71
N LEU A 549 14.13 25.96 -27.93
CA LEU A 549 13.92 24.88 -26.97
C LEU A 549 13.25 23.70 -27.62
N THR A 550 13.61 22.49 -27.18
CA THR A 550 12.86 21.27 -27.47
C THR A 550 11.69 21.16 -26.47
N VAL A 551 10.45 21.03 -26.96
CA VAL A 551 9.24 21.07 -26.13
C VAL A 551 8.31 19.92 -26.45
N HIS A 552 7.91 19.14 -25.43
CA HIS A 552 6.81 18.19 -25.52
C HIS A 552 5.58 18.69 -24.77
N VAL A 553 4.41 18.55 -25.38
CA VAL A 553 3.10 18.78 -24.77
C VAL A 553 2.40 17.43 -24.66
N VAL A 554 2.05 17.03 -23.43
CA VAL A 554 1.50 15.70 -23.14
C VAL A 554 0.23 15.82 -22.31
N GLN A 555 -0.75 14.96 -22.59
CA GLN A 555 -1.97 14.90 -21.80
C GLN A 555 -1.75 14.00 -20.57
N PRO A 556 -2.33 14.36 -19.40
CA PRO A 556 -2.21 13.56 -18.16
C PRO A 556 -2.61 12.10 -18.34
N GLN A 557 -3.69 11.84 -19.09
CA GLN A 557 -4.17 10.47 -19.29
C GLN A 557 -3.14 9.59 -20.01
N ALA A 558 -2.39 10.12 -20.96
CA ALA A 558 -1.31 9.39 -21.62
C ALA A 558 -0.19 9.04 -20.63
N ILE A 559 0.13 9.96 -19.74
CA ILE A 559 1.09 9.71 -18.67
C ILE A 559 0.56 8.64 -17.71
N TYR A 560 -0.70 8.74 -17.29
CA TYR A 560 -1.29 7.75 -16.39
C TYR A 560 -1.29 6.35 -17.00
N ASN A 561 -1.58 6.21 -18.28
CA ASN A 561 -1.59 4.91 -18.96
C ASN A 561 -0.23 4.21 -18.85
N GLU A 562 0.88 4.92 -19.10
CA GLU A 562 2.21 4.31 -19.13
C GLU A 562 2.90 4.28 -17.74
N PHE A 563 2.66 5.27 -16.87
CA PHE A 563 3.43 5.46 -15.64
C PHE A 563 2.70 5.11 -14.34
N SER A 564 1.39 4.87 -14.40
CA SER A 564 0.56 4.41 -13.27
C SER A 564 -0.47 3.36 -13.64
N SER A 565 -0.24 2.62 -14.73
CA SER A 565 -1.19 1.61 -15.24
C SER A 565 -2.62 2.15 -15.39
N GLY A 566 -2.78 3.41 -15.82
CA GLY A 566 -4.05 4.08 -16.07
C GLY A 566 -4.68 4.80 -14.88
N MET A 567 -4.21 4.57 -13.66
CA MET A 567 -4.74 5.26 -12.48
C MET A 567 -4.33 6.73 -12.47
N GLN A 568 -5.27 7.59 -12.13
CA GLN A 568 -4.98 9.00 -11.89
C GLN A 568 -4.09 9.12 -10.64
N ASP A 569 -2.82 9.42 -10.84
CA ASP A 569 -1.84 9.54 -9.78
C ASP A 569 -0.81 10.63 -10.12
N PRO A 570 -0.67 11.69 -9.31
CA PRO A 570 0.36 12.72 -9.53
C PRO A 570 1.79 12.14 -9.56
N GLY A 571 2.03 11.03 -8.88
CA GLY A 571 3.29 10.29 -8.93
C GLY A 571 3.66 9.84 -10.34
N ALA A 572 2.69 9.58 -11.22
CA ALA A 572 2.94 9.23 -12.62
C ALA A 572 3.60 10.40 -13.38
N ILE A 573 3.13 11.64 -13.15
CA ILE A 573 3.73 12.84 -13.76
C ILE A 573 5.18 12.99 -13.29
N ARG A 574 5.43 12.81 -12.00
CA ARG A 574 6.79 12.82 -11.45
C ARG A 574 7.67 11.74 -12.09
N ARG A 575 7.16 10.52 -12.29
CA ARG A 575 7.89 9.43 -12.96
C ARG A 575 8.20 9.75 -14.42
N PHE A 576 7.24 10.30 -15.13
CA PHE A 576 7.43 10.77 -16.51
C PHE A 576 8.57 11.77 -16.60
N VAL A 577 8.57 12.82 -15.77
CA VAL A 577 9.66 13.81 -15.73
C VAL A 577 10.99 13.18 -15.31
N LYS A 578 10.94 12.26 -14.32
CA LYS A 578 12.13 11.53 -13.86
C LYS A 578 12.75 10.68 -14.98
N MET A 579 11.96 10.07 -15.84
CA MET A 579 12.47 9.32 -16.99
C MET A 579 13.35 10.20 -17.90
N PHE A 580 12.91 11.41 -18.23
CA PHE A 580 13.72 12.34 -19.02
C PHE A 580 15.00 12.75 -18.29
N TYR A 581 14.88 13.02 -17.00
CA TYR A 581 16.03 13.39 -16.17
C TYR A 581 17.07 12.25 -16.11
N ASP A 582 16.64 11.03 -15.82
CA ASP A 582 17.54 9.86 -15.72
C ASP A 582 18.21 9.55 -17.06
N ARG A 583 17.44 9.60 -18.16
CA ARG A 583 17.96 9.37 -19.51
C ARG A 583 18.98 10.44 -19.93
N ALA A 584 18.74 11.70 -19.57
CA ALA A 584 19.68 12.77 -19.82
C ALA A 584 20.98 12.55 -19.06
N LEU A 585 20.91 12.12 -17.80
CA LEU A 585 22.10 11.82 -17.01
C LEU A 585 22.98 10.73 -17.64
N LEU A 586 22.35 9.72 -18.25
CA LEU A 586 23.07 8.61 -18.90
C LEU A 586 23.66 8.98 -20.25
N ASN A 587 22.96 9.83 -21.04
CA ASN A 587 23.31 10.07 -22.44
C ASN A 587 23.93 11.46 -22.66
N ASP A 588 23.34 12.51 -22.09
CA ASP A 588 23.79 13.90 -22.18
C ASP A 588 23.32 14.67 -20.93
N PRO A 589 24.14 14.80 -19.90
CA PRO A 589 23.79 15.51 -18.68
C PRO A 589 23.37 16.99 -18.87
N ALA A 590 23.75 17.61 -19.99
CA ALA A 590 23.35 18.98 -20.32
C ALA A 590 21.90 19.07 -20.87
N ALA A 591 21.36 17.94 -21.35
CA ALA A 591 20.01 17.85 -21.91
C ALA A 591 18.93 17.50 -20.88
N LYS A 592 19.19 17.71 -19.58
CA LYS A 592 18.14 17.55 -18.54
C LYS A 592 17.01 18.54 -18.78
N PRO A 593 15.75 18.14 -18.51
CA PRO A 593 14.63 19.08 -18.54
C PRO A 593 14.92 20.31 -17.68
N LYS A 594 14.70 21.49 -18.24
CA LYS A 594 14.90 22.77 -17.57
C LYS A 594 13.59 23.34 -17.01
N TYR A 595 12.49 22.99 -17.65
CA TYR A 595 11.16 23.50 -17.31
C TYR A 595 10.11 22.38 -17.40
#